data_f58db444721107c4decb4172daac13db
#
_entry.id   f58db444721107c4decb4172daac13db
#
_cell.length_a   1.000
_cell.length_b   1.000
_cell.length_c   1.000
_cell.angle_alpha   90.00
_cell.angle_beta   90.00
_cell.angle_gamma   90.00
#
_symmetry.space_group_name_H-M   'P 1'
#
loop_
_entity.id
_entity.type
_entity.pdbx_description
1 polymer ?
#
loop_
_entity_poly.entity_id
_entity_poly.type
_entity_poly.pdbx_seq_one_letter_code
_entity_poly.pdbx_strand_id
1 'polypeptide(L)' 'MGVPVSRDQLQPGDLVFFDGLGHVGLYVGGGSFIHAPHTGDVVKISSLTGWYASTYVGARRIV' A
#
# COMPACT_ATOMS: atom_id res chain seq x y z
N MET A 1 12.70 -5.92 5.59
CA MET A 1 12.68 -4.77 6.49
C MET A 1 11.30 -4.63 7.11
N GLY A 2 11.24 -4.32 8.38
CA GLY A 2 9.98 -4.15 9.09
C GLY A 2 9.33 -5.47 9.48
N VAL A 3 8.15 -5.39 10.07
CA VAL A 3 7.39 -6.51 10.58
C VAL A 3 6.21 -6.76 9.65
N PRO A 4 5.97 -8.02 9.22
CA PRO A 4 4.80 -8.32 8.39
C PRO A 4 3.50 -7.99 9.13
N VAL A 5 2.55 -7.42 8.39
CA VAL A 5 1.24 -7.02 8.93
C VAL A 5 0.17 -7.63 8.04
N SER A 6 -0.83 -8.26 8.63
CA SER A 6 -1.97 -8.74 7.87
C SER A 6 -2.85 -7.58 7.42
N ARG A 7 -3.60 -7.79 6.32
CA ARG A 7 -4.39 -6.72 5.72
C ARG A 7 -5.45 -6.17 6.68
N ASP A 8 -6.05 -7.01 7.50
CA ASP A 8 -7.09 -6.59 8.46
C ASP A 8 -6.50 -5.91 9.70
N GLN A 9 -5.18 -5.85 9.82
CA GLN A 9 -4.49 -5.16 10.92
C GLN A 9 -3.72 -3.93 10.45
N LEU A 10 -3.96 -3.47 9.24
CA LEU A 10 -3.29 -2.29 8.70
C LEU A 10 -3.58 -1.05 9.53
N GLN A 11 -2.53 -0.26 9.76
CA GLN A 11 -2.61 1.02 10.46
C GLN A 11 -1.92 2.10 9.62
N PRO A 12 -2.31 3.36 9.79
CA PRO A 12 -1.63 4.46 9.10
C PRO A 12 -0.12 4.42 9.34
N GLY A 13 0.65 4.56 8.28
CA GLY A 13 2.10 4.46 8.32
C GLY A 13 2.65 3.12 7.89
N ASP A 14 1.82 2.09 7.73
CA ASP A 14 2.26 0.80 7.21
C ASP A 14 2.50 0.88 5.71
N LEU A 15 3.54 0.18 5.24
CA LEU A 15 3.83 0.07 3.81
C LEU A 15 3.03 -1.06 3.22
N VAL A 16 2.38 -0.81 2.09
CA VAL A 16 1.60 -1.83 1.36
C VAL A 16 2.28 -2.10 0.03
N PHE A 17 2.37 -3.37 -0.34
CA PHE A 17 3.08 -3.83 -1.52
C PHE A 17 2.12 -4.50 -2.48
N PHE A 18 2.33 -4.24 -3.77
CA PHE A 18 1.48 -4.78 -4.84
C PHE A 18 2.33 -5.54 -5.84
N ASP A 19 1.75 -6.54 -6.47
CA ASP A 19 2.38 -7.27 -7.55
C ASP A 19 2.52 -6.36 -8.76
N GLY A 20 3.68 -6.44 -9.42
CA GLY A 20 4.04 -5.56 -10.52
C GLY A 20 5.22 -4.69 -10.12
N LEU A 21 5.79 -4.00 -11.00
CA LEU A 21 7.06 -3.28 -11.03
C LEU A 21 7.41 -2.46 -9.77
N GLY A 22 7.55 -3.13 -8.62
CA GLY A 22 7.97 -2.47 -7.39
C GLY A 22 6.93 -1.50 -6.83
N HIS A 23 5.68 -1.74 -7.11
CA HIS A 23 4.60 -0.85 -6.67
C HIS A 23 4.44 -0.93 -5.15
N VAL A 24 4.56 0.20 -4.49
CA VAL A 24 4.44 0.29 -3.03
C VAL A 24 3.68 1.58 -2.69
N GLY A 25 2.89 1.50 -1.62
CA GLY A 25 2.18 2.66 -1.11
C GLY A 25 2.30 2.76 0.40
N LEU A 26 1.80 3.85 0.95
CA LEU A 26 1.77 4.11 2.39
C LEU A 26 0.31 4.15 2.84
N TYR A 27 -0.05 3.24 3.73
CA TYR A 27 -1.43 3.16 4.23
C TYR A 27 -1.75 4.40 5.07
N VAL A 28 -2.90 5.01 4.83
CA VAL A 28 -3.33 6.22 5.52
C VAL A 28 -4.60 6.03 6.35
N GLY A 29 -5.13 4.81 6.39
CA GLY A 29 -6.34 4.48 7.15
C GLY A 29 -7.58 4.43 6.27
N GLY A 30 -8.67 3.85 6.80
CA GLY A 30 -9.95 3.81 6.11
C GLY A 30 -9.94 3.03 4.80
N GLY A 31 -9.02 2.08 4.65
CA GLY A 31 -8.90 1.31 3.41
C GLY A 31 -8.20 2.04 2.28
N SER A 32 -7.53 3.16 2.56
CA SER A 32 -6.87 3.99 1.55
C SER A 32 -5.35 4.03 1.75
N PHE A 33 -4.63 4.32 0.69
CA PHE A 33 -3.18 4.44 0.72
C PHE A 33 -2.73 5.56 -0.21
N ILE A 34 -1.57 6.14 0.10
CA ILE A 34 -0.99 7.21 -0.72
C ILE A 34 0.14 6.62 -1.55
N HIS A 35 0.22 7.00 -2.82
CA HIS A 35 1.23 6.47 -3.73
C HIS A 35 1.37 7.36 -4.96
N ALA A 36 2.46 7.13 -5.71
CA ALA A 36 2.64 7.67 -7.06
C ALA A 36 2.64 6.47 -8.01
N PRO A 37 1.58 6.26 -8.80
CA PRO A 37 1.43 5.02 -9.58
C PRO A 37 2.45 4.87 -10.70
N HIS A 38 3.01 5.95 -11.20
CA HIS A 38 4.01 5.90 -12.27
C HIS A 38 5.16 6.85 -11.95
N THR A 39 6.34 6.56 -12.46
CA THR A 39 7.47 7.48 -12.38
C THR A 39 7.08 8.81 -13.00
N GLY A 40 7.26 9.89 -12.25
CA GLY A 40 6.90 11.22 -12.69
C GLY A 40 5.42 11.57 -12.56
N ASP A 41 4.59 10.64 -12.12
CA ASP A 41 3.17 10.90 -11.85
C ASP A 41 3.01 11.64 -10.53
N VAL A 42 1.82 12.21 -10.34
CA VAL A 42 1.50 12.89 -9.08
C VAL A 42 1.23 11.88 -7.98
N VAL A 43 1.53 12.27 -6.75
CA VAL A 43 1.16 11.51 -5.57
C VAL A 43 -0.35 11.65 -5.36
N LYS A 44 -1.02 10.54 -5.09
CA LYS A 44 -2.46 10.55 -4.88
C LYS A 44 -2.88 9.48 -3.89
N ILE A 45 -4.12 9.59 -3.40
CA ILE A 45 -4.73 8.63 -2.49
C ILE A 45 -5.68 7.74 -3.29
N SER A 46 -5.53 6.43 -3.11
CA SER A 46 -6.39 5.43 -3.76
C SER A 46 -6.93 4.46 -2.73
N SER A 47 -8.03 3.78 -3.06
CA SER A 47 -8.61 2.76 -2.20
C SER A 47 -8.00 1.40 -2.47
N LEU A 48 -7.89 0.55 -1.42
CA LEU A 48 -7.45 -0.84 -1.54
C LEU A 48 -8.61 -1.71 -2.07
N THR A 49 -9.09 -1.38 -3.25
CA THR A 49 -10.23 -2.07 -3.91
C THR A 49 -9.89 -2.29 -5.37
N GLY A 50 -10.70 -3.10 -6.05
CA GLY A 50 -10.55 -3.35 -7.48
C GLY A 50 -9.17 -3.91 -7.83
N TRP A 51 -8.49 -3.27 -8.76
CA TRP A 51 -7.17 -3.72 -9.22
C TRP A 51 -6.15 -3.79 -8.07
N TYR A 52 -6.17 -2.82 -7.17
CA TYR A 52 -5.23 -2.81 -6.04
C TYR A 52 -5.51 -3.96 -5.06
N ALA A 53 -6.76 -4.31 -4.85
CA ALA A 53 -7.10 -5.45 -4.00
C ALA A 53 -6.61 -6.76 -4.62
N SER A 54 -6.76 -6.93 -5.93
CA SER A 54 -6.36 -8.15 -6.61
C SER A 54 -4.84 -8.27 -6.78
N THR A 55 -4.10 -7.18 -6.73
CA THR A 55 -2.63 -7.19 -6.86
C THR A 55 -1.91 -7.04 -5.52
N TYR A 56 -2.62 -6.89 -4.43
CA TYR A 56 -2.05 -6.75 -3.10
C TYR A 56 -1.30 -8.03 -2.70
N VAL A 57 -0.04 -7.89 -2.27
CA VAL A 57 0.77 -9.03 -1.89
C VAL A 57 1.19 -9.03 -0.42
N GLY A 58 1.14 -7.91 0.26
CA GLY A 58 1.46 -7.87 1.67
C GLY A 58 1.74 -6.47 2.17
N ALA A 59 2.04 -6.39 3.45
CA ALA A 59 2.35 -5.12 4.11
C ALA A 59 3.42 -5.31 5.17
N ARG A 60 4.10 -4.23 5.51
CA ARG A 60 5.12 -4.19 6.54
C ARG A 60 4.97 -2.95 7.40
N ARG A 61 5.24 -3.12 8.69
CA ARG A 61 5.29 -2.00 9.64
C ARG A 61 6.73 -1.74 10.00
N ILE A 62 7.16 -0.49 9.83
CA ILE A 62 8.50 -0.08 10.20
C ILE A 62 8.50 0.27 11.68
N VAL A 63 9.36 -0.38 12.42
CA VAL A 63 9.48 -0.19 13.88
C VAL A 63 10.91 0.12 14.26
#